data_d90b1a0919c025efeb1c9a9b5ee90150
#
_entry.id   d90b1a0919c025efeb1c9a9b5ee90150
#
_cell.length_a   1.000
_cell.length_b   1.000
_cell.length_c   1.000
_cell.angle_alpha   90.00
_cell.angle_beta   90.00
_cell.angle_gamma   90.00
#
_symmetry.space_group_name_H-M   'P 1'
#
loop_
_entity.id
_entity.type
_entity.pdbx_description
1 polymer ?
#
loop_
_entity_poly.entity_id
_entity_poly.type
_entity_poly.pdbx_seq_one_letter_code
_entity_poly.pdbx_strand_id
1 'polypeptide(L)'
;MENTGKIFGISLGPGDPELITLKALKALNAVDVIFCPGTKSGEGRMKSRALDILRQLEVDETKIRLFQVPMSRDRQEALCAYDRVCGEVLELVRSGKSVGITAEGDACFYSSAHYMYGQLAQAGFPVAMIAGVPAFIAAGASVGLHLVKQQERLLVIPGDVIVEELLETIVGKRTLVIMKVPLGEAVL
;
A
#
# COMPACT_ATOMS: atom_id res chain seq x y z
N MET A 1 -12.69 -8.07 30.16
CA MET A 1 -11.83 -7.93 28.95
C MET A 1 -12.22 -6.60 28.33
N GLU A 2 -11.33 -5.62 28.36
CA GLU A 2 -11.57 -4.36 27.66
C GLU A 2 -11.80 -4.67 26.19
N ASN A 3 -12.88 -4.11 25.64
CA ASN A 3 -13.24 -4.27 24.23
C ASN A 3 -12.30 -3.40 23.39
N THR A 4 -11.09 -3.91 23.14
CA THR A 4 -10.11 -3.22 22.29
C THR A 4 -10.49 -3.39 20.82
N GLY A 5 -10.38 -2.31 20.04
CA GLY A 5 -10.62 -2.33 18.60
C GLY A 5 -9.57 -3.18 17.86
N LYS A 6 -9.79 -3.39 16.57
CA LYS A 6 -8.90 -4.16 15.70
C LYS A 6 -8.26 -3.25 14.66
N ILE A 7 -7.05 -3.57 14.24
CA ILE A 7 -6.34 -2.86 13.16
C ILE A 7 -6.21 -3.78 11.94
N PHE A 8 -6.55 -3.23 10.79
CA PHE A 8 -6.44 -3.93 9.50
C PHE A 8 -5.53 -3.15 8.55
N GLY A 9 -4.54 -3.83 7.98
CA GLY A 9 -3.82 -3.35 6.80
C GLY A 9 -4.59 -3.78 5.55
N ILE A 10 -5.20 -2.83 4.85
CA ILE A 10 -6.16 -3.13 3.79
C ILE A 10 -5.57 -2.79 2.42
N SER A 11 -5.38 -3.79 1.59
CA SER A 11 -4.93 -3.64 0.21
C SER A 11 -6.07 -3.16 -0.69
N LEU A 12 -5.86 -2.08 -1.44
CA LEU A 12 -6.85 -1.51 -2.36
C LEU A 12 -6.74 -2.05 -3.80
N GLY A 13 -5.73 -2.89 -4.07
CA GLY A 13 -5.45 -3.30 -5.44
C GLY A 13 -4.70 -2.23 -6.25
N PRO A 14 -4.46 -2.48 -7.55
CA PRO A 14 -3.54 -1.71 -8.39
C PRO A 14 -4.09 -0.39 -8.95
N GLY A 15 -5.33 -0.05 -8.62
CA GLY A 15 -5.98 1.19 -9.07
C GLY A 15 -7.34 0.99 -9.69
N ASP A 16 -7.61 -0.15 -10.29
CA ASP A 16 -8.93 -0.56 -10.74
C ASP A 16 -9.75 -1.05 -9.52
N PRO A 17 -10.90 -0.41 -9.19
CA PRO A 17 -11.71 -0.80 -8.05
C PRO A 17 -12.30 -2.21 -8.18
N GLU A 18 -12.49 -2.73 -9.39
CA GLU A 18 -12.97 -4.10 -9.60
C GLU A 18 -11.91 -5.17 -9.23
N LEU A 19 -10.64 -4.77 -9.09
CA LEU A 19 -9.56 -5.65 -8.63
C LEU A 19 -9.37 -5.65 -7.11
N ILE A 20 -10.28 -5.03 -6.36
CA ILE A 20 -10.28 -5.18 -4.90
C ILE A 20 -10.73 -6.58 -4.50
N THR A 21 -10.14 -7.12 -3.44
CA THR A 21 -10.63 -8.39 -2.91
C THR A 21 -11.93 -8.20 -2.11
N LEU A 22 -12.84 -9.16 -2.18
CA LEU A 22 -14.07 -9.13 -1.38
C LEU A 22 -13.79 -9.00 0.11
N LYS A 23 -12.68 -9.55 0.60
CA LYS A 23 -12.26 -9.42 2.00
C LYS A 23 -11.88 -7.98 2.34
N ALA A 24 -11.17 -7.30 1.44
CA ALA A 24 -10.80 -5.90 1.63
C ALA A 24 -12.03 -5.00 1.62
N LEU A 25 -12.95 -5.18 0.67
CA LEU A 25 -14.20 -4.42 0.60
C LEU A 25 -15.06 -4.60 1.86
N LYS A 26 -15.21 -5.85 2.33
CA LYS A 26 -15.94 -6.12 3.58
C LYS A 26 -15.28 -5.46 4.79
N ALA A 27 -13.95 -5.46 4.86
CA ALA A 27 -13.23 -4.81 5.95
C ALA A 27 -13.38 -3.28 5.93
N LEU A 28 -13.29 -2.65 4.74
CA LEU A 28 -13.52 -1.20 4.56
C LEU A 28 -14.91 -0.78 5.08
N ASN A 29 -15.93 -1.58 4.77
CA ASN A 29 -17.29 -1.29 5.24
C ASN A 29 -17.48 -1.53 6.75
N ALA A 30 -16.73 -2.46 7.34
CA ALA A 30 -16.89 -2.88 8.73
C ALA A 30 -16.12 -2.04 9.74
N VAL A 31 -15.00 -1.40 9.36
CA VAL A 31 -14.21 -0.59 10.27
C VAL A 31 -14.87 0.76 10.58
N ASP A 32 -14.52 1.33 11.74
CA ASP A 32 -15.04 2.63 12.19
C ASP A 32 -14.29 3.80 11.56
N VAL A 33 -12.98 3.64 11.32
CA VAL A 33 -12.11 4.69 10.76
C VAL A 33 -11.16 4.09 9.73
N ILE A 34 -10.94 4.81 8.63
CA ILE A 34 -10.04 4.42 7.55
C ILE A 34 -8.96 5.49 7.40
N PHE A 35 -7.70 5.13 7.63
CA PHE A 35 -6.57 6.00 7.31
C PHE A 35 -6.14 5.78 5.87
N CYS A 36 -6.12 6.87 5.11
CA CYS A 36 -5.85 6.88 3.68
C CYS A 36 -4.67 7.80 3.37
N PRO A 37 -3.57 7.29 2.77
CA PRO A 37 -2.42 8.13 2.44
C PRO A 37 -2.72 9.06 1.28
N GLY A 38 -2.14 10.25 1.31
CA GLY A 38 -2.16 11.19 0.22
C GLY A 38 -0.89 12.02 0.17
N THR A 39 -0.63 12.65 -0.97
CA THR A 39 0.52 13.53 -1.18
C THR A 39 0.04 14.94 -1.50
N LYS A 40 0.80 15.97 -1.11
CA LYS A 40 0.53 17.32 -1.58
C LYS A 40 1.13 17.54 -2.97
N SER A 41 0.31 18.04 -3.89
CA SER A 41 0.81 18.58 -5.16
C SER A 41 1.43 19.98 -4.93
N GLY A 42 2.21 20.47 -5.93
CA GLY A 42 2.81 21.81 -5.88
C GLY A 42 1.82 22.96 -5.65
N GLU A 43 0.52 22.74 -5.88
CA GLU A 43 -0.57 23.68 -5.63
C GLU A 43 -1.18 23.57 -4.22
N GLY A 44 -0.59 22.79 -3.33
CA GLY A 44 -1.07 22.60 -1.96
C GLY A 44 -2.28 21.67 -1.82
N ARG A 45 -2.84 21.16 -2.90
CA ARG A 45 -3.95 20.19 -2.87
C ARG A 45 -3.48 18.80 -2.53
N MET A 46 -4.22 18.12 -1.66
CA MET A 46 -4.02 16.70 -1.40
C MET A 46 -4.49 15.87 -2.60
N LYS A 47 -3.59 15.04 -3.13
CA LYS A 47 -3.90 13.99 -4.12
C LYS A 47 -3.76 12.64 -3.45
N SER A 48 -4.75 11.78 -3.64
CA SER A 48 -4.73 10.42 -3.08
C SER A 48 -5.43 9.46 -4.04
N ARG A 49 -4.66 8.61 -4.69
CA ARG A 49 -5.21 7.52 -5.52
C ARG A 49 -6.01 6.53 -4.67
N ALA A 50 -5.56 6.31 -3.44
CA ALA A 50 -6.28 5.48 -2.49
C ALA A 50 -7.68 6.05 -2.19
N LEU A 51 -7.81 7.38 -2.01
CA LEU A 51 -9.12 8.02 -1.85
C LEU A 51 -9.98 7.88 -3.10
N ASP A 52 -9.39 8.03 -4.29
CA ASP A 52 -10.12 7.91 -5.55
C ASP A 52 -10.70 6.49 -5.72
N ILE A 53 -9.95 5.46 -5.31
CA ILE A 53 -10.45 4.08 -5.30
C ILE A 53 -11.59 3.92 -4.28
N LEU A 54 -11.42 4.43 -3.05
CA LEU A 54 -12.45 4.34 -2.01
C LEU A 54 -13.77 5.01 -2.43
N ARG A 55 -13.70 6.13 -3.15
CA ARG A 55 -14.88 6.82 -3.71
C ARG A 55 -15.58 6.00 -4.78
N GLN A 56 -14.83 5.38 -5.68
CA GLN A 56 -15.39 4.50 -6.70
C GLN A 56 -16.02 3.24 -6.11
N LEU A 57 -15.56 2.81 -4.94
CA LEU A 57 -16.15 1.70 -4.18
C LEU A 57 -17.31 2.13 -3.29
N GLU A 58 -17.72 3.39 -3.35
CA GLU A 58 -18.81 3.99 -2.55
C GLU A 58 -18.62 3.79 -1.02
N VAL A 59 -17.36 3.76 -0.57
CA VAL A 59 -17.04 3.70 0.86
C VAL A 59 -17.44 5.02 1.54
N ASP A 60 -18.09 4.92 2.70
CA ASP A 60 -18.54 6.08 3.48
C ASP A 60 -17.38 7.04 3.79
N GLU A 61 -17.38 8.21 3.14
CA GLU A 61 -16.33 9.22 3.29
C GLU A 61 -16.21 9.77 4.71
N THR A 62 -17.26 9.67 5.53
CA THR A 62 -17.21 10.14 6.93
C THR A 62 -16.25 9.34 7.81
N LYS A 63 -15.93 8.10 7.40
CA LYS A 63 -14.95 7.25 8.06
C LYS A 63 -13.51 7.54 7.64
N ILE A 64 -13.29 8.27 6.52
CA ILE A 64 -11.98 8.42 5.89
C ILE A 64 -11.21 9.58 6.51
N ARG A 65 -10.00 9.28 6.96
CA ARG A 65 -9.01 10.26 7.42
C ARG A 65 -7.81 10.26 6.49
N LEU A 66 -7.68 11.34 5.72
CA LEU A 66 -6.50 11.53 4.89
C LEU A 66 -5.32 11.96 5.74
N PHE A 67 -4.18 11.34 5.52
CA PHE A 67 -2.90 11.79 6.09
C PHE A 67 -1.88 12.05 5.00
N GLN A 68 -1.07 13.08 5.20
CA GLN A 68 -0.04 13.45 4.23
C GLN A 68 1.20 12.57 4.41
N VAL A 69 1.64 11.94 3.32
CA VAL A 69 2.95 11.33 3.19
C VAL A 69 3.81 12.27 2.35
N PRO A 70 4.86 12.89 2.92
CA PRO A 70 5.75 13.74 2.15
C PRO A 70 6.48 12.93 1.06
N MET A 71 6.52 13.48 -0.15
CA MET A 71 7.32 12.95 -1.27
C MET A 71 8.73 13.57 -1.21
N SER A 72 9.39 13.46 -0.05
CA SER A 72 10.74 13.93 0.18
C SER A 72 11.74 12.78 0.01
N ARG A 73 12.97 13.12 -0.43
CA ARG A 73 14.12 12.20 -0.35
C ARG A 73 14.52 11.96 1.11
N ASP A 74 14.18 12.89 2.00
CA ASP A 74 14.35 12.72 3.44
C ASP A 74 13.24 11.83 4.02
N ARG A 75 13.61 10.61 4.36
CA ARG A 75 12.71 9.64 4.98
C ARG A 75 12.20 10.06 6.36
N GLN A 76 12.91 10.94 7.06
CA GLN A 76 12.54 11.37 8.42
C GLN A 76 11.18 12.07 8.44
N GLU A 77 10.90 12.92 7.46
CA GLU A 77 9.59 13.59 7.35
C GLU A 77 8.44 12.58 7.19
N ALA A 78 8.64 11.56 6.37
CA ALA A 78 7.66 10.51 6.18
C ALA A 78 7.47 9.67 7.45
N LEU A 79 8.55 9.33 8.16
CA LEU A 79 8.50 8.62 9.44
C LEU A 79 7.72 9.40 10.49
N CYS A 80 7.99 10.71 10.63
CA CYS A 80 7.22 11.57 11.54
C CYS A 80 5.71 11.64 11.21
N ALA A 81 5.37 11.55 9.92
CA ALA A 81 3.97 11.48 9.51
C ALA A 81 3.33 10.15 9.93
N TYR A 82 4.04 9.05 9.77
CA TYR A 82 3.60 7.71 10.21
C TYR A 82 3.47 7.62 11.73
N ASP A 83 4.42 8.18 12.49
CA ASP A 83 4.37 8.20 13.95
C ASP A 83 3.12 8.90 14.47
N ARG A 84 2.74 10.03 13.88
CA ARG A 84 1.49 10.74 14.22
C ARG A 84 0.26 9.89 13.96
N VAL A 85 0.19 9.25 12.78
CA VAL A 85 -0.92 8.35 12.44
C VAL A 85 -0.98 7.17 13.41
N CYS A 86 0.17 6.56 13.76
CA CYS A 86 0.21 5.49 14.75
C CYS A 86 -0.34 5.93 16.11
N GLY A 87 -0.02 7.14 16.56
CA GLY A 87 -0.58 7.71 17.80
C GLY A 87 -2.11 7.78 17.75
N GLU A 88 -2.68 8.34 16.68
CA GLU A 88 -4.13 8.41 16.50
C GLU A 88 -4.79 7.01 16.42
N VAL A 89 -4.18 6.07 15.70
CA VAL A 89 -4.65 4.69 15.59
C VAL A 89 -4.70 4.03 16.98
N LEU A 90 -3.65 4.20 17.80
CA LEU A 90 -3.58 3.63 19.14
C LEU A 90 -4.67 4.20 20.07
N GLU A 91 -4.96 5.49 19.99
CA GLU A 91 -6.06 6.11 20.74
C GLU A 91 -7.41 5.51 20.37
N LEU A 92 -7.65 5.37 19.04
CA LEU A 92 -8.90 4.80 18.52
C LEU A 92 -9.10 3.35 18.96
N VAL A 93 -8.08 2.49 18.81
CA VAL A 93 -8.23 1.07 19.16
C VAL A 93 -8.34 0.84 20.67
N ARG A 94 -7.69 1.66 21.47
CA ARG A 94 -7.88 1.66 22.94
C ARG A 94 -9.29 2.09 23.34
N SER A 95 -9.94 2.97 22.56
CA SER A 95 -11.35 3.33 22.75
C SER A 95 -12.35 2.30 22.21
N GLY A 96 -11.88 1.15 21.70
CA GLY A 96 -12.71 0.07 21.17
C GLY A 96 -13.05 0.19 19.68
N LYS A 97 -12.55 1.21 18.96
CA LYS A 97 -12.82 1.40 17.53
C LYS A 97 -11.91 0.56 16.66
N SER A 98 -12.48 -0.04 15.63
CA SER A 98 -11.71 -0.76 14.60
C SER A 98 -11.21 0.19 13.53
N VAL A 99 -9.96 0.00 13.11
CA VAL A 99 -9.26 0.90 12.19
C VAL A 99 -8.74 0.14 10.96
N GLY A 100 -8.96 0.71 9.77
CA GLY A 100 -8.33 0.29 8.51
C GLY A 100 -7.21 1.24 8.12
N ILE A 101 -6.05 0.73 7.76
CA ILE A 101 -4.95 1.48 7.15
C ILE A 101 -4.82 0.98 5.72
N THR A 102 -5.07 1.87 4.76
CA THR A 102 -5.10 1.48 3.33
C THR A 102 -3.73 1.57 2.68
N ALA A 103 -3.50 0.69 1.72
CA ALA A 103 -2.34 0.71 0.84
C ALA A 103 -2.75 0.38 -0.60
N GLU A 104 -2.18 1.11 -1.57
CA GLU A 104 -2.33 0.79 -3.00
C GLU A 104 -1.60 -0.52 -3.33
N GLY A 105 -2.09 -1.29 -4.27
CA GLY A 105 -1.59 -2.61 -4.59
C GLY A 105 -1.85 -3.62 -3.48
N ASP A 106 -0.81 -4.28 -3.01
CA ASP A 106 -0.83 -5.18 -1.86
C ASP A 106 -0.11 -4.56 -0.66
N ALA A 107 -0.75 -4.56 0.51
CA ALA A 107 -0.24 -3.93 1.73
C ALA A 107 1.04 -4.59 2.28
N CYS A 108 1.31 -5.84 1.89
CA CYS A 108 2.51 -6.59 2.29
C CYS A 108 3.65 -6.48 1.28
N PHE A 109 3.42 -5.82 0.11
CA PHE A 109 4.35 -5.83 -0.99
C PHE A 109 4.82 -4.42 -1.37
N TYR A 110 6.06 -4.07 -1.06
CA TYR A 110 6.67 -2.73 -1.27
C TYR A 110 5.81 -1.54 -0.80
N SER A 111 5.00 -1.75 0.21
CA SER A 111 4.17 -0.71 0.82
C SER A 111 4.93 -0.01 1.95
N SER A 112 4.99 1.31 1.92
CA SER A 112 5.58 2.10 3.02
C SER A 112 4.74 2.05 4.32
N ALA A 113 3.50 1.56 4.25
CA ALA A 113 2.68 1.35 5.44
C ALA A 113 3.28 0.32 6.43
N HIS A 114 4.26 -0.50 6.01
CA HIS A 114 4.94 -1.46 6.89
C HIS A 114 5.59 -0.79 8.11
N TYR A 115 6.02 0.49 8.00
CA TYR A 115 6.56 1.24 9.14
C TYR A 115 5.52 1.37 10.26
N MET A 116 4.27 1.71 9.90
CA MET A 116 3.16 1.78 10.85
C MET A 116 2.83 0.40 11.43
N TYR A 117 2.81 -0.64 10.59
CA TYR A 117 2.45 -2.00 11.06
C TYR A 117 3.42 -2.52 12.10
N GLY A 118 4.72 -2.32 11.91
CA GLY A 118 5.76 -2.69 12.87
C GLY A 118 5.62 -1.96 14.20
N GLN A 119 5.40 -0.65 14.16
CA GLN A 119 5.24 0.19 15.33
C GLN A 119 3.98 -0.16 16.14
N LEU A 120 2.86 -0.37 15.48
CA LEU A 120 1.61 -0.76 16.12
C LEU A 120 1.71 -2.15 16.78
N ALA A 121 2.39 -3.10 16.11
CA ALA A 121 2.64 -4.42 16.68
C ALA A 121 3.52 -4.36 17.93
N GLN A 122 4.58 -3.54 17.93
CA GLN A 122 5.44 -3.30 19.10
C GLN A 122 4.67 -2.67 20.27
N ALA A 123 3.66 -1.85 19.98
CA ALA A 123 2.77 -1.28 20.98
C ALA A 123 1.70 -2.28 21.52
N GLY A 124 1.75 -3.54 21.10
CA GLY A 124 0.84 -4.60 21.53
C GLY A 124 -0.46 -4.73 20.71
N PHE A 125 -0.56 -4.00 19.58
CA PHE A 125 -1.72 -4.03 18.70
C PHE A 125 -1.33 -4.58 17.32
N PRO A 126 -1.33 -5.91 17.11
CA PRO A 126 -0.97 -6.51 15.84
C PRO A 126 -1.96 -6.12 14.74
N VAL A 127 -1.43 -5.90 13.54
CA VAL A 127 -2.23 -5.53 12.35
C VAL A 127 -2.63 -6.79 11.58
N ALA A 128 -3.92 -6.98 11.38
CA ALA A 128 -4.45 -8.05 10.54
C ALA A 128 -4.33 -7.65 9.06
N MET A 129 -3.43 -8.30 8.32
CA MET A 129 -3.17 -7.99 6.92
C MET A 129 -4.23 -8.60 6.00
N ILE A 130 -4.71 -7.81 5.05
CA ILE A 130 -5.64 -8.24 4.00
C ILE A 130 -4.92 -8.07 2.65
N ALA A 131 -4.63 -9.18 2.01
CA ALA A 131 -3.93 -9.23 0.73
C ALA A 131 -4.73 -8.56 -0.40
N GLY A 132 -4.01 -8.07 -1.39
CA GLY A 132 -4.55 -7.45 -2.60
C GLY A 132 -3.90 -7.97 -3.88
N VAL A 133 -4.19 -7.32 -4.98
CA VAL A 133 -3.59 -7.61 -6.29
C VAL A 133 -2.41 -6.65 -6.51
N PRO A 134 -1.16 -7.14 -6.62
CA PRO A 134 -0.02 -6.29 -6.95
C PRO A 134 -0.12 -5.72 -8.36
N ALA A 135 0.42 -4.52 -8.58
CA ALA A 135 0.32 -3.80 -9.85
C ALA A 135 0.89 -4.59 -11.03
N PHE A 136 1.99 -5.31 -10.86
CA PHE A 136 2.61 -6.08 -11.95
C PHE A 136 1.75 -7.27 -12.40
N ILE A 137 0.97 -7.86 -11.50
CA ILE A 137 0.01 -8.92 -11.85
C ILE A 137 -1.11 -8.35 -12.72
N ALA A 138 -1.68 -7.21 -12.32
CA ALA A 138 -2.72 -6.55 -13.10
C ALA A 138 -2.19 -6.05 -14.45
N ALA A 139 -0.96 -5.52 -14.50
CA ALA A 139 -0.31 -5.10 -15.74
C ALA A 139 -0.12 -6.26 -16.72
N GLY A 140 0.33 -7.42 -16.25
CA GLY A 140 0.42 -8.63 -17.07
C GLY A 140 -0.94 -9.06 -17.64
N ALA A 141 -1.96 -9.06 -16.78
CA ALA A 141 -3.32 -9.43 -17.18
C ALA A 141 -3.91 -8.48 -18.22
N SER A 142 -3.69 -7.16 -18.08
CA SER A 142 -4.24 -6.14 -18.98
C SER A 142 -3.74 -6.25 -20.42
N VAL A 143 -2.55 -6.83 -20.63
CA VAL A 143 -1.96 -7.06 -21.94
C VAL A 143 -1.95 -8.54 -22.35
N GLY A 144 -2.62 -9.40 -21.63
CA GLY A 144 -2.67 -10.84 -21.90
C GLY A 144 -1.31 -11.54 -21.75
N LEU A 145 -0.39 -10.97 -20.98
CA LEU A 145 0.94 -11.52 -20.76
C LEU A 145 0.94 -12.53 -19.60
N HIS A 146 1.37 -13.75 -19.90
CA HIS A 146 1.66 -14.74 -18.88
C HIS A 146 3.06 -14.52 -18.31
N LEU A 147 3.14 -13.96 -17.09
CA LEU A 147 4.38 -13.47 -16.50
C LEU A 147 5.44 -14.57 -16.29
N VAL A 148 5.04 -15.75 -15.82
CA VAL A 148 5.94 -16.89 -15.60
C VAL A 148 5.24 -18.20 -15.98
N LYS A 149 6.00 -19.15 -16.54
CA LYS A 149 5.52 -20.47 -16.93
C LYS A 149 6.28 -21.54 -16.14
N GLN A 150 5.55 -22.48 -15.56
CA GLN A 150 6.08 -23.68 -14.89
C GLN A 150 7.36 -23.49 -14.06
N GLN A 151 8.54 -23.74 -14.64
CA GLN A 151 9.84 -23.69 -13.97
C GLN A 151 10.59 -22.34 -14.12
N GLU A 152 9.97 -21.38 -14.81
CA GLU A 152 10.52 -20.03 -14.90
C GLU A 152 10.52 -19.35 -13.53
N ARG A 153 11.46 -18.44 -13.31
CA ARG A 153 11.56 -17.70 -12.06
C ARG A 153 11.07 -16.28 -12.25
N LEU A 154 10.37 -15.76 -11.27
CA LEU A 154 10.00 -14.35 -11.18
C LEU A 154 10.93 -13.66 -10.20
N LEU A 155 11.55 -12.58 -10.65
CA LEU A 155 12.28 -11.67 -9.80
C LEU A 155 11.60 -10.30 -9.83
N VAL A 156 11.28 -9.78 -8.66
CA VAL A 156 10.69 -8.44 -8.52
C VAL A 156 11.66 -7.58 -7.74
N ILE A 157 12.07 -6.47 -8.34
CA ILE A 157 13.05 -5.54 -7.78
C ILE A 157 12.48 -4.11 -7.71
N PRO A 158 12.93 -3.28 -6.77
CA PRO A 158 12.64 -1.85 -6.77
C PRO A 158 13.35 -1.15 -7.94
N GLY A 159 12.86 0.02 -8.35
CA GLY A 159 13.38 0.75 -9.51
C GLY A 159 14.76 1.40 -9.31
N ASP A 160 15.25 1.48 -8.08
CA ASP A 160 16.58 2.03 -7.76
C ASP A 160 17.66 0.95 -7.85
N VAL A 161 17.83 0.35 -9.04
CA VAL A 161 18.85 -0.69 -9.31
C VAL A 161 19.81 -0.19 -10.36
N ILE A 162 21.10 -0.35 -10.12
CA ILE A 162 22.13 -0.02 -11.11
C ILE A 162 22.14 -1.04 -12.25
N VAL A 163 22.51 -0.58 -13.45
CA VAL A 163 22.46 -1.39 -14.69
C VAL A 163 23.30 -2.67 -14.58
N GLU A 164 24.46 -2.60 -13.93
CA GLU A 164 25.37 -3.73 -13.71
C GLU A 164 24.69 -4.86 -12.91
N GLU A 165 23.98 -4.49 -11.82
CA GLU A 165 23.24 -5.45 -11.00
C GLU A 165 22.05 -6.05 -11.75
N LEU A 166 21.41 -5.26 -12.64
CA LEU A 166 20.37 -5.72 -13.53
C LEU A 166 20.88 -6.76 -14.52
N LEU A 167 22.04 -6.51 -15.15
CA LEU A 167 22.65 -7.41 -16.12
C LEU A 167 23.03 -8.76 -15.50
N GLU A 168 23.57 -8.77 -14.29
CA GLU A 168 23.88 -10.01 -13.56
C GLU A 168 22.60 -10.81 -13.22
N THR A 169 21.48 -10.12 -13.08
CA THR A 169 20.20 -10.70 -12.68
C THR A 169 19.43 -11.31 -13.86
N ILE A 170 19.67 -10.84 -15.08
CA ILE A 170 18.96 -11.27 -16.32
C ILE A 170 19.41 -12.66 -16.82
N VAL A 171 20.41 -13.28 -16.22
CA VAL A 171 20.94 -14.57 -16.66
C VAL A 171 19.96 -15.71 -16.41
N GLY A 172 19.53 -16.39 -17.47
CA GLY A 172 18.68 -17.58 -17.45
C GLY A 172 17.20 -17.30 -17.77
N LYS A 173 16.35 -18.33 -17.67
CA LYS A 173 14.89 -18.21 -17.91
C LYS A 173 14.20 -17.56 -16.73
N ARG A 174 14.10 -16.24 -16.76
CA ARG A 174 13.49 -15.43 -15.68
C ARG A 174 12.64 -14.33 -16.27
N THR A 175 11.57 -14.02 -15.57
CA THR A 175 10.83 -12.77 -15.75
C THR A 175 11.33 -11.78 -14.71
N LEU A 176 11.70 -10.58 -15.16
CA LEU A 176 12.09 -9.49 -14.28
C LEU A 176 10.97 -8.45 -14.24
N VAL A 177 10.56 -8.09 -13.05
CA VAL A 177 9.62 -6.98 -12.80
C VAL A 177 10.35 -5.86 -12.09
N ILE A 178 10.42 -4.70 -12.71
CA ILE A 178 11.01 -3.50 -12.10
C ILE A 178 9.87 -2.62 -11.59
N MET A 179 9.83 -2.43 -10.27
CA MET A 179 8.79 -1.64 -9.60
C MET A 179 9.28 -0.22 -9.35
N LYS A 180 8.36 0.76 -9.41
CA LYS A 180 8.62 2.16 -9.03
C LYS A 180 9.73 2.81 -9.87
N VAL A 181 9.77 2.53 -11.16
CA VAL A 181 10.71 3.19 -12.09
C VAL A 181 10.44 4.69 -12.06
N PRO A 182 11.47 5.55 -11.83
CA PRO A 182 11.29 6.99 -11.84
C PRO A 182 10.75 7.48 -13.19
N LEU A 183 9.71 8.32 -13.16
CA LEU A 183 9.20 8.95 -14.37
C LEU A 183 10.25 9.99 -14.86
N GLY A 184 10.97 9.69 -15.91
CA GLY A 184 11.87 10.63 -16.59
C GLY A 184 13.31 10.19 -16.79
N GLU A 185 13.75 9.07 -16.25
CA GLU A 185 15.03 8.49 -16.62
C GLU A 185 14.79 7.28 -17.51
N ALA A 186 15.24 7.37 -18.75
CA ALA A 186 15.32 6.23 -19.65
C ALA A 186 16.37 5.26 -19.09
N VAL A 187 15.93 4.31 -18.28
CA VAL A 187 16.71 3.15 -17.89
C VAL A 187 16.42 2.07 -18.92
N LEU A 188 17.04 2.20 -20.08
CA LEU A 188 17.29 1.10 -21.04
C LEU A 188 18.36 1.56 -22.03
#